data_ce4fe8b2a35b370b4bc19e347c936371
#
_entry.id   ce4fe8b2a35b370b4bc19e347c936371
#
_cell.length_a   1.000
_cell.length_b   1.000
_cell.length_c   1.000
_cell.angle_alpha   90.00
_cell.angle_beta   90.00
_cell.angle_gamma   90.00
#
_symmetry.space_group_name_H-M   'P 1'
#
loop_
_entity.id
_entity.type
_entity.pdbx_description
1 polymer ?
#
loop_
_entity_poly.entity_id
_entity_poly.type
_entity_poly.pdbx_seq_one_letter_code
_entity_poly.pdbx_strand_id
1 'polypeptide(L)'
;MRVIFPFVLFCTILFSTEIKLTKTQANYIAKKVWQNEGAGKDKYLVWWNKGEDFASLGIGHAIWFPKGHRERFREVFPMMVLFMQKRGVIMPSWLTPKSDFPWQSKEAFLEAKKTKSKQYMELFHFLKKTFSYQAEFMAERLSQALPQMLESLEEKKKKETIKRRFYEVMHNKDGSVNEQGLYVLLDYTNFKGEGTLKSERYKGQGWGLLQVLWNMDDKEMNKHKAFAESASRMLSRRIQNSPPSRGEERWRKGWNVRLKTYWQQ
;
A
#
# COMPACT_ATOMS: atom_id res chain seq x y z
N MET A 1 -47.00 -1.05 -35.95
CA MET A 1 -46.80 -0.65 -34.54
C MET A 1 -45.41 -1.09 -34.07
N ARG A 2 -44.45 -0.17 -33.98
CA ARG A 2 -43.11 -0.49 -33.47
C ARG A 2 -43.09 -0.19 -31.98
N VAL A 3 -42.96 -1.21 -31.17
CA VAL A 3 -42.80 -1.09 -29.71
C VAL A 3 -41.36 -0.73 -29.43
N ILE A 4 -41.11 0.50 -28.97
CA ILE A 4 -39.81 0.99 -28.51
C ILE A 4 -39.70 0.61 -27.03
N PHE A 5 -38.83 -0.37 -26.70
CA PHE A 5 -38.45 -0.65 -25.31
C PHE A 5 -37.46 0.41 -24.83
N PRO A 6 -37.73 1.13 -23.75
CA PRO A 6 -36.74 2.05 -23.18
C PRO A 6 -35.62 1.20 -22.52
N PHE A 7 -34.40 1.36 -23.03
CA PHE A 7 -33.20 0.81 -22.43
C PHE A 7 -32.87 1.64 -21.16
N VAL A 8 -33.32 1.18 -19.99
CA VAL A 8 -32.95 1.80 -18.73
C VAL A 8 -31.51 1.42 -18.43
N LEU A 9 -30.58 2.35 -18.67
CA LEU A 9 -29.19 2.25 -18.30
C LEU A 9 -29.09 2.31 -16.75
N PHE A 10 -29.03 1.18 -16.08
CA PHE A 10 -28.73 1.12 -14.66
C PHE A 10 -27.26 1.50 -14.47
N CYS A 11 -27.04 2.80 -14.25
CA CYS A 11 -25.75 3.30 -13.80
C CYS A 11 -25.58 2.87 -12.34
N THR A 12 -24.95 1.71 -12.10
CA THR A 12 -24.52 1.31 -10.77
C THR A 12 -23.41 2.26 -10.34
N ILE A 13 -23.79 3.30 -9.59
CA ILE A 13 -22.83 4.16 -8.89
C ILE A 13 -22.15 3.26 -7.85
N LEU A 14 -20.97 2.79 -8.17
CA LEU A 14 -20.05 2.19 -7.21
C LEU A 14 -19.63 3.30 -6.24
N PHE A 15 -20.34 3.42 -5.13
CA PHE A 15 -19.88 4.24 -4.01
C PHE A 15 -18.59 3.63 -3.48
N SER A 16 -17.46 4.15 -3.96
CA SER A 16 -16.22 4.05 -3.22
C SER A 16 -16.44 4.80 -1.91
N THR A 17 -16.58 4.09 -0.80
CA THR A 17 -16.61 4.72 0.52
C THR A 17 -15.22 5.29 0.76
N GLU A 18 -15.07 6.60 0.57
CA GLU A 18 -13.82 7.32 0.85
C GLU A 18 -13.45 7.11 2.33
N ILE A 19 -12.31 6.47 2.57
CA ILE A 19 -11.79 6.28 3.93
C ILE A 19 -11.13 7.59 4.35
N LYS A 20 -11.84 8.38 5.15
CA LYS A 20 -11.32 9.64 5.71
C LYS A 20 -10.70 9.38 7.06
N LEU A 21 -9.43 9.77 7.21
CA LEU A 21 -8.73 9.70 8.50
C LEU A 21 -8.92 10.98 9.28
N THR A 22 -9.19 10.87 10.57
CA THR A 22 -8.95 11.97 11.49
C THR A 22 -7.45 12.22 11.60
N LYS A 23 -7.05 13.42 12.04
CA LYS A 23 -5.62 13.75 12.24
C LYS A 23 -4.93 12.77 13.22
N THR A 24 -5.65 12.34 14.26
CA THR A 24 -5.14 11.36 15.23
C THR A 24 -4.89 10.01 14.56
N GLN A 25 -5.86 9.51 13.79
CA GLN A 25 -5.73 8.25 13.03
C GLN A 25 -4.59 8.31 12.01
N ALA A 26 -4.49 9.41 11.26
CA ALA A 26 -3.41 9.60 10.29
C ALA A 26 -2.03 9.53 10.96
N ASN A 27 -1.86 10.20 12.09
CA ASN A 27 -0.60 10.17 12.86
C ASN A 27 -0.29 8.78 13.45
N TYR A 28 -1.30 8.09 13.97
CA TYR A 28 -1.16 6.74 14.51
C TYR A 28 -0.70 5.76 13.41
N ILE A 29 -1.41 5.75 12.28
CA ILE A 29 -1.10 4.89 11.13
C ILE A 29 0.28 5.22 10.57
N ALA A 30 0.58 6.51 10.38
CA ALA A 30 1.86 6.94 9.88
C ALA A 30 3.03 6.43 10.73
N LYS A 31 2.91 6.52 12.05
CA LYS A 31 3.92 6.01 12.99
C LYS A 31 4.10 4.49 12.87
N LYS A 32 3.00 3.74 12.81
CA LYS A 32 3.03 2.27 12.70
C LYS A 32 3.66 1.81 11.37
N VAL A 33 3.25 2.41 10.25
CA VAL A 33 3.81 2.11 8.93
C VAL A 33 5.29 2.45 8.88
N TRP A 34 5.69 3.62 9.39
CA TRP A 34 7.09 4.02 9.46
C TRP A 34 7.95 3.08 10.31
N GLN A 35 7.41 2.55 11.41
CA GLN A 35 8.08 1.51 12.20
C GLN A 35 8.31 0.23 11.38
N ASN A 36 7.33 -0.20 10.61
CA ASN A 36 7.44 -1.40 9.79
C ASN A 36 8.41 -1.26 8.60
N GLU A 37 8.36 -0.13 7.89
CA GLU A 37 9.14 0.08 6.67
C GLU A 37 10.55 0.58 6.97
N GLY A 38 10.69 1.49 7.91
CA GLY A 38 11.94 2.19 8.21
C GLY A 38 12.51 1.93 9.61
N ALA A 39 11.95 0.97 10.38
CA ALA A 39 12.29 0.76 11.79
C ALA A 39 12.27 2.07 12.61
N GLY A 40 11.43 3.02 12.23
CA GLY A 40 11.33 4.34 12.85
C GLY A 40 12.55 5.23 12.67
N LYS A 41 13.42 4.97 11.70
CA LYS A 41 14.69 5.68 11.52
C LYS A 41 14.63 6.65 10.35
N ASP A 42 14.91 7.90 10.59
CA ASP A 42 14.89 9.00 9.60
C ASP A 42 15.72 8.70 8.34
N LYS A 43 16.81 7.98 8.46
CA LYS A 43 17.68 7.63 7.34
C LYS A 43 17.01 6.83 6.23
N TYR A 44 15.85 6.21 6.51
CA TYR A 44 15.08 5.42 5.56
C TYR A 44 13.93 6.18 4.89
N LEU A 45 13.69 7.45 5.27
CA LEU A 45 12.67 8.28 4.61
C LEU A 45 13.04 8.64 3.16
N VAL A 46 14.35 8.71 2.86
CA VAL A 46 14.87 8.89 1.50
C VAL A 46 15.91 7.79 1.31
N TRP A 47 15.51 6.70 0.67
CA TRP A 47 16.30 5.47 0.63
C TRP A 47 16.36 4.88 -0.77
N TRP A 48 17.50 4.28 -1.10
CA TRP A 48 17.68 3.45 -2.29
C TRP A 48 18.28 2.13 -1.86
N ASN A 49 17.54 1.06 -2.00
CA ASN A 49 17.93 -0.25 -1.51
C ASN A 49 19.02 -0.89 -2.38
N LYS A 50 19.84 -1.75 -1.78
CA LYS A 50 20.85 -2.52 -2.54
C LYS A 50 20.13 -3.52 -3.46
N GLY A 51 20.44 -3.47 -4.77
CA GLY A 51 19.82 -4.36 -5.75
C GLY A 51 18.46 -3.90 -6.29
N GLU A 52 18.08 -2.64 -6.06
CA GLU A 52 16.93 -1.99 -6.68
C GLU A 52 17.41 -0.86 -7.58
N ASP A 53 16.66 -0.60 -8.67
CA ASP A 53 16.95 0.44 -9.65
C ASP A 53 16.02 1.66 -9.46
N PHE A 54 15.53 1.86 -8.24
CA PHE A 54 14.65 2.94 -7.85
C PHE A 54 14.88 3.39 -6.40
N ALA A 55 14.42 4.61 -6.10
CA ALA A 55 14.36 5.11 -4.74
C ALA A 55 13.02 4.78 -4.09
N SER A 56 13.06 4.55 -2.78
CA SER A 56 11.91 4.32 -1.89
C SER A 56 11.77 5.50 -0.94
N LEU A 57 10.64 6.20 -0.98
CA LEU A 57 10.45 7.51 -0.37
C LEU A 57 9.29 7.55 0.62
N GLY A 58 9.49 8.28 1.72
CA GLY A 58 8.49 8.47 2.77
C GLY A 58 8.27 7.25 3.65
N ILE A 59 7.23 7.34 4.49
CA ILE A 59 6.92 6.31 5.49
C ILE A 59 6.51 4.96 4.89
N GLY A 60 5.93 4.96 3.69
CA GLY A 60 5.46 3.78 2.99
C GLY A 60 6.36 3.35 1.84
N HIS A 61 7.57 3.88 1.77
CA HIS A 61 8.54 3.56 0.71
C HIS A 61 7.95 3.66 -0.70
N ALA A 62 7.28 4.78 -0.99
CA ALA A 62 6.73 5.06 -2.31
C ALA A 62 7.85 5.07 -3.36
N ILE A 63 7.67 4.27 -4.41
CA ILE A 63 8.66 4.09 -5.47
C ILE A 63 8.71 5.31 -6.37
N TRP A 64 9.94 5.78 -6.69
CA TRP A 64 10.22 6.77 -7.72
C TRP A 64 11.41 6.32 -8.58
N PHE A 65 11.17 6.20 -9.88
CA PHE A 65 12.19 5.74 -10.82
C PHE A 65 13.04 6.89 -11.37
N PRO A 66 14.33 6.66 -11.64
CA PRO A 66 15.09 7.53 -12.52
C PRO A 66 14.44 7.64 -13.89
N LYS A 67 14.69 8.74 -14.59
CA LYS A 67 14.14 9.01 -15.91
C LYS A 67 14.50 7.88 -16.91
N GLY A 68 13.47 7.38 -17.59
CA GLY A 68 13.65 6.30 -18.57
C GLY A 68 13.73 4.88 -18.00
N HIS A 69 13.85 4.75 -16.66
CA HIS A 69 13.78 3.45 -15.99
C HIS A 69 12.33 3.10 -15.68
N ARG A 70 11.92 1.90 -16.00
CA ARG A 70 10.61 1.34 -15.61
C ARG A 70 10.80 -0.14 -15.33
N GLU A 71 10.39 -0.54 -14.16
CA GLU A 71 10.32 -1.93 -13.79
C GLU A 71 8.85 -2.42 -13.70
N ARG A 72 8.69 -3.68 -13.31
CA ARG A 72 7.41 -4.33 -13.06
C ARG A 72 6.59 -3.70 -11.92
N PHE A 73 7.21 -2.88 -11.07
CA PHE A 73 6.54 -2.23 -9.96
C PHE A 73 5.87 -0.94 -10.41
N ARG A 74 4.76 -0.61 -9.74
CA ARG A 74 4.06 0.65 -9.98
C ARG A 74 4.82 1.81 -9.34
N GLU A 75 5.08 2.84 -10.09
CA GLU A 75 5.58 4.11 -9.56
C GLU A 75 4.48 4.81 -8.77
N VAL A 76 4.75 5.12 -7.50
CA VAL A 76 3.73 5.61 -6.55
C VAL A 76 4.03 7.02 -6.07
N PHE A 77 5.30 7.42 -6.00
CA PHE A 77 5.67 8.72 -5.45
C PHE A 77 5.06 9.92 -6.19
N PRO A 78 5.05 9.99 -7.53
CA PRO A 78 4.38 11.09 -8.24
C PRO A 78 2.88 11.16 -7.95
N MET A 79 2.22 10.03 -7.70
CA MET A 79 0.81 9.98 -7.32
C MET A 79 0.60 10.57 -5.92
N MET A 80 1.49 10.29 -4.98
CA MET A 80 1.48 10.86 -3.64
C MET A 80 1.71 12.37 -3.68
N VAL A 81 2.63 12.85 -4.52
CA VAL A 81 2.86 14.28 -4.74
C VAL A 81 1.61 14.97 -5.28
N LEU A 82 0.93 14.38 -6.28
CA LEU A 82 -0.33 14.91 -6.82
C LEU A 82 -1.43 14.97 -5.74
N PHE A 83 -1.55 13.94 -4.92
CA PHE A 83 -2.49 13.90 -3.81
C PHE A 83 -2.24 15.03 -2.82
N MET A 84 -1.00 15.24 -2.42
CA MET A 84 -0.60 16.31 -1.49
C MET A 84 -0.81 17.69 -2.10
N GLN A 85 -0.52 17.87 -3.39
CA GLN A 85 -0.77 19.12 -4.12
C GLN A 85 -2.25 19.49 -4.08
N LYS A 86 -3.14 18.55 -4.36
CA LYS A 86 -4.60 18.75 -4.31
C LYS A 86 -5.11 19.14 -2.92
N ARG A 87 -4.37 18.83 -1.86
CA ARG A 87 -4.66 19.20 -0.47
C ARG A 87 -3.95 20.47 0.01
N GLY A 88 -3.32 21.21 -0.90
CA GLY A 88 -2.65 22.48 -0.58
C GLY A 88 -1.38 22.32 0.26
N VAL A 89 -0.75 21.15 0.27
CA VAL A 89 0.51 20.94 0.97
C VAL A 89 1.62 21.74 0.28
N ILE A 90 2.35 22.53 1.05
CA ILE A 90 3.51 23.31 0.55
C ILE A 90 4.65 22.33 0.22
N MET A 91 5.10 22.34 -1.03
CA MET A 91 6.15 21.48 -1.53
C MET A 91 7.41 22.26 -1.87
N PRO A 92 8.59 21.61 -1.93
CA PRO A 92 9.77 22.21 -2.56
C PRO A 92 9.44 22.71 -3.97
N SER A 93 9.97 23.86 -4.37
CA SER A 93 9.63 24.51 -5.65
C SER A 93 9.88 23.65 -6.89
N TRP A 94 10.87 22.75 -6.81
CA TRP A 94 11.22 21.83 -7.89
C TRP A 94 10.36 20.54 -7.91
N LEU A 95 9.57 20.25 -6.83
CA LEU A 95 8.83 19.02 -6.70
C LEU A 95 7.38 19.21 -7.16
N THR A 96 7.04 18.60 -8.27
CA THR A 96 5.68 18.53 -8.84
C THR A 96 5.33 17.10 -9.19
N PRO A 97 4.05 16.78 -9.46
CA PRO A 97 3.66 15.44 -9.92
C PRO A 97 4.30 15.00 -11.25
N LYS A 98 4.87 15.96 -12.01
CA LYS A 98 5.53 15.72 -13.31
C LYS A 98 7.04 15.79 -13.23
N SER A 99 7.60 16.04 -12.04
CA SER A 99 9.05 16.12 -11.89
C SER A 99 9.70 14.77 -12.16
N ASP A 100 10.82 14.79 -12.87
CA ASP A 100 11.72 13.64 -12.96
C ASP A 100 12.43 13.45 -11.61
N PHE A 101 12.78 12.19 -11.29
CA PHE A 101 13.61 11.91 -10.13
C PHE A 101 14.97 12.63 -10.27
N PRO A 102 15.42 13.36 -9.23
CA PRO A 102 16.56 14.28 -9.39
C PRO A 102 17.90 13.59 -9.68
N TRP A 103 18.05 12.34 -9.26
CA TRP A 103 19.32 11.60 -9.37
C TRP A 103 19.17 10.45 -10.35
N GLN A 104 19.86 10.53 -11.50
CA GLN A 104 19.69 9.55 -12.58
C GLN A 104 20.44 8.24 -12.34
N SER A 105 21.24 8.15 -11.26
CA SER A 105 21.89 6.93 -10.83
C SER A 105 21.91 6.81 -9.31
N LYS A 106 22.16 5.60 -8.84
CA LYS A 106 22.30 5.32 -7.41
C LYS A 106 23.52 6.01 -6.81
N GLU A 107 24.60 6.10 -7.55
CA GLU A 107 25.85 6.78 -7.16
C GLU A 107 25.57 8.27 -6.94
N ALA A 108 24.90 8.93 -7.90
CA ALA A 108 24.51 10.34 -7.78
C ALA A 108 23.59 10.57 -6.57
N PHE A 109 22.63 9.68 -6.32
CA PHE A 109 21.77 9.71 -5.14
C PHE A 109 22.58 9.56 -3.83
N LEU A 110 23.48 8.58 -3.76
CA LEU A 110 24.31 8.34 -2.57
C LEU A 110 25.25 9.52 -2.28
N GLU A 111 25.80 10.14 -3.31
CA GLU A 111 26.63 11.34 -3.17
C GLU A 111 25.80 12.53 -2.67
N ALA A 112 24.61 12.77 -3.24
CA ALA A 112 23.68 13.79 -2.75
C ALA A 112 23.29 13.58 -1.28
N LYS A 113 23.09 12.33 -0.88
CA LYS A 113 22.80 11.95 0.51
C LYS A 113 24.00 12.21 1.43
N LYS A 114 25.21 11.82 1.01
CA LYS A 114 26.46 11.99 1.76
C LYS A 114 26.80 13.47 1.97
N THR A 115 26.69 14.26 0.93
CA THR A 115 26.98 15.70 0.96
C THR A 115 25.84 16.54 1.54
N LYS A 116 24.68 15.90 1.82
CA LYS A 116 23.44 16.58 2.25
C LYS A 116 23.07 17.72 1.28
N SER A 117 23.13 17.43 -0.03
CA SER A 117 22.81 18.43 -1.05
C SER A 117 21.47 19.12 -0.76
N LYS A 118 21.34 20.38 -1.18
CA LYS A 118 20.11 21.18 -0.91
C LYS A 118 18.85 20.41 -1.32
N GLN A 119 18.82 19.87 -2.51
CA GLN A 119 17.64 19.15 -3.04
C GLN A 119 17.34 17.87 -2.25
N TYR A 120 18.37 17.13 -1.81
CA TYR A 120 18.20 15.96 -0.94
C TYR A 120 17.60 16.36 0.42
N MET A 121 18.08 17.42 1.04
CA MET A 121 17.59 17.89 2.33
C MET A 121 16.17 18.47 2.25
N GLU A 122 15.85 19.17 1.16
CA GLU A 122 14.47 19.64 0.90
C GLU A 122 13.49 18.47 0.80
N LEU A 123 13.82 17.41 0.04
CA LEU A 123 13.02 16.20 -0.06
C LEU A 123 12.87 15.50 1.30
N PHE A 124 13.97 15.35 2.03
CA PHE A 124 13.97 14.74 3.35
C PHE A 124 13.04 15.48 4.33
N HIS A 125 13.18 16.80 4.41
CA HIS A 125 12.36 17.62 5.31
C HIS A 125 10.89 17.65 4.89
N PHE A 126 10.61 17.68 3.59
CA PHE A 126 9.26 17.56 3.06
C PHE A 126 8.61 16.25 3.52
N LEU A 127 9.26 15.12 3.30
CA LEU A 127 8.74 13.81 3.70
C LEU A 127 8.55 13.70 5.22
N LYS A 128 9.50 14.24 6.01
CA LYS A 128 9.40 14.22 7.47
C LYS A 128 8.24 15.06 8.00
N LYS A 129 7.91 16.17 7.37
CA LYS A 129 6.82 17.08 7.77
C LYS A 129 5.44 16.62 7.32
N THR A 130 5.35 15.66 6.40
CA THR A 130 4.09 15.28 5.74
C THR A 130 3.61 13.87 6.09
N PHE A 131 4.00 13.31 7.22
CA PHE A 131 3.65 11.94 7.64
C PHE A 131 2.14 11.67 7.62
N SER A 132 1.33 12.57 8.17
CA SER A 132 -0.14 12.43 8.16
C SER A 132 -0.72 12.39 6.76
N TYR A 133 -0.25 13.26 5.86
CA TYR A 133 -0.68 13.27 4.45
C TYR A 133 -0.26 12.00 3.70
N GLN A 134 0.89 11.41 4.05
CA GLN A 134 1.31 10.12 3.48
C GLN A 134 0.37 8.99 3.93
N ALA A 135 -0.05 8.99 5.19
CA ALA A 135 -1.06 8.04 5.68
C ALA A 135 -2.43 8.25 5.04
N GLU A 136 -2.87 9.50 4.86
CA GLU A 136 -4.11 9.83 4.13
C GLU A 136 -4.06 9.38 2.67
N PHE A 137 -2.92 9.51 1.99
CA PHE A 137 -2.72 8.98 0.65
C PHE A 137 -2.88 7.45 0.60
N MET A 138 -2.33 6.75 1.61
CA MET A 138 -2.53 5.30 1.72
C MET A 138 -4.01 4.95 1.94
N ALA A 139 -4.75 5.74 2.72
CA ALA A 139 -6.18 5.55 2.94
C ALA A 139 -6.99 5.76 1.65
N GLU A 140 -6.65 6.76 0.84
CA GLU A 140 -7.25 6.95 -0.48
C GLU A 140 -6.99 5.75 -1.39
N ARG A 141 -5.77 5.22 -1.42
CA ARG A 141 -5.45 4.00 -2.17
C ARG A 141 -6.25 2.80 -1.67
N LEU A 142 -6.40 2.62 -0.37
CA LEU A 142 -7.21 1.54 0.20
C LEU A 142 -8.69 1.68 -0.17
N SER A 143 -9.22 2.92 -0.20
CA SER A 143 -10.60 3.19 -0.66
C SER A 143 -10.84 2.72 -2.10
N GLN A 144 -9.80 2.81 -2.95
CA GLN A 144 -9.87 2.34 -4.34
C GLN A 144 -9.60 0.83 -4.46
N ALA A 145 -8.91 0.23 -3.50
CA ALA A 145 -8.52 -1.18 -3.56
C ALA A 145 -9.71 -2.13 -3.51
N LEU A 146 -10.70 -1.88 -2.63
CA LEU A 146 -11.86 -2.75 -2.52
C LEU A 146 -12.69 -2.82 -3.81
N PRO A 147 -13.10 -1.71 -4.45
CA PRO A 147 -13.76 -1.76 -5.76
C PRO A 147 -12.95 -2.51 -6.81
N GLN A 148 -11.65 -2.24 -6.94
CA GLN A 148 -10.77 -2.91 -7.91
C GLN A 148 -10.69 -4.43 -7.68
N MET A 149 -10.59 -4.86 -6.41
CA MET A 149 -10.63 -6.28 -6.07
C MET A 149 -11.96 -6.92 -6.47
N LEU A 150 -13.10 -6.26 -6.19
CA LEU A 150 -14.42 -6.77 -6.53
C LEU A 150 -14.66 -6.85 -8.04
N GLU A 151 -14.18 -5.85 -8.80
CA GLU A 151 -14.25 -5.87 -10.27
C GLU A 151 -13.43 -7.01 -10.89
N SER A 152 -12.29 -7.36 -10.28
CA SER A 152 -11.43 -8.44 -10.76
C SER A 152 -11.99 -9.85 -10.57
N LEU A 153 -13.11 -9.98 -9.89
CA LEU A 153 -13.77 -11.25 -9.59
C LEU A 153 -15.05 -11.41 -10.42
N GLU A 154 -15.32 -12.61 -10.91
CA GLU A 154 -16.57 -12.96 -11.62
C GLU A 154 -17.63 -13.45 -10.64
N GLU A 155 -17.25 -14.30 -9.69
CA GLU A 155 -18.16 -14.97 -8.79
C GLU A 155 -18.77 -14.04 -7.73
N LYS A 156 -20.09 -13.91 -7.71
CA LYS A 156 -20.84 -13.10 -6.73
C LYS A 156 -20.51 -13.50 -5.28
N LYS A 157 -20.45 -14.79 -4.98
CA LYS A 157 -20.12 -15.30 -3.64
C LYS A 157 -18.74 -14.86 -3.17
N LYS A 158 -17.74 -14.83 -4.08
CA LYS A 158 -16.40 -14.33 -3.76
C LYS A 158 -16.43 -12.83 -3.46
N LYS A 159 -17.15 -12.04 -4.27
CA LYS A 159 -17.31 -10.61 -4.04
C LYS A 159 -17.89 -10.31 -2.67
N GLU A 160 -18.96 -10.99 -2.31
CA GLU A 160 -19.63 -10.82 -1.00
C GLU A 160 -18.70 -11.22 0.16
N THR A 161 -17.98 -12.32 0.03
CA THR A 161 -17.02 -12.78 1.05
C THR A 161 -15.89 -11.77 1.25
N ILE A 162 -15.28 -11.28 0.16
CA ILE A 162 -14.20 -10.28 0.23
C ILE A 162 -14.72 -8.99 0.87
N LYS A 163 -15.88 -8.50 0.43
CA LYS A 163 -16.50 -7.29 0.98
C LYS A 163 -16.76 -7.44 2.48
N ARG A 164 -17.39 -8.54 2.91
CA ARG A 164 -17.67 -8.82 4.32
C ARG A 164 -16.40 -8.84 5.15
N ARG A 165 -15.39 -9.62 4.76
CA ARG A 165 -14.14 -9.77 5.51
C ARG A 165 -13.32 -8.48 5.56
N PHE A 166 -13.34 -7.67 4.50
CA PHE A 166 -12.73 -6.34 4.51
C PHE A 166 -13.34 -5.47 5.61
N TYR A 167 -14.67 -5.43 5.70
CA TYR A 167 -15.35 -4.64 6.72
C TYR A 167 -15.23 -5.23 8.13
N GLU A 168 -15.21 -6.57 8.28
CA GLU A 168 -14.96 -7.23 9.57
C GLU A 168 -13.57 -6.94 10.14
N VAL A 169 -12.55 -6.76 9.27
CA VAL A 169 -11.21 -6.32 9.69
C VAL A 169 -11.22 -4.84 10.06
N MET A 170 -11.92 -4.00 9.28
CA MET A 170 -11.86 -2.55 9.40
C MET A 170 -12.73 -1.99 10.53
N HIS A 171 -13.79 -2.67 10.95
CA HIS A 171 -14.76 -2.14 11.91
C HIS A 171 -14.86 -2.95 13.19
N ASN A 172 -15.26 -2.25 14.26
CA ASN A 172 -15.72 -2.85 15.50
C ASN A 172 -17.12 -3.45 15.32
N LYS A 173 -17.59 -4.22 16.32
CA LYS A 173 -18.95 -4.83 16.31
C LYS A 173 -20.08 -3.79 16.28
N ASP A 174 -19.83 -2.59 16.78
CA ASP A 174 -20.78 -1.47 16.78
C ASP A 174 -20.79 -0.67 15.46
N GLY A 175 -20.00 -1.09 14.47
CA GLY A 175 -19.87 -0.44 13.17
C GLY A 175 -18.90 0.74 13.13
N SER A 176 -18.31 1.14 14.25
CA SER A 176 -17.27 2.17 14.27
C SER A 176 -15.97 1.68 13.62
N VAL A 177 -15.18 2.60 13.07
CA VAL A 177 -13.88 2.24 12.48
C VAL A 177 -12.92 1.81 13.57
N ASN A 178 -12.33 0.63 13.40
CA ASN A 178 -11.27 0.12 14.25
C ASN A 178 -9.91 0.61 13.73
N GLU A 179 -9.19 1.40 14.54
CA GLU A 179 -7.91 1.98 14.13
C GLU A 179 -6.85 0.92 13.82
N GLN A 180 -6.82 -0.16 14.59
CA GLN A 180 -5.91 -1.28 14.35
C GLN A 180 -6.28 -2.00 13.04
N GLY A 181 -7.56 -2.25 12.79
CA GLY A 181 -8.02 -2.88 11.56
C GLY A 181 -7.73 -2.03 10.33
N LEU A 182 -7.94 -0.73 10.44
CA LEU A 182 -7.60 0.22 9.39
C LEU A 182 -6.10 0.22 9.10
N TYR A 183 -5.25 0.24 10.14
CA TYR A 183 -3.80 0.09 9.99
C TYR A 183 -3.44 -1.23 9.30
N VAL A 184 -4.03 -2.35 9.68
CA VAL A 184 -3.76 -3.69 9.10
C VAL A 184 -4.00 -3.68 7.59
N LEU A 185 -5.15 -3.17 7.16
CA LEU A 185 -5.50 -3.12 5.73
C LEU A 185 -4.59 -2.17 4.95
N LEU A 186 -4.32 -0.98 5.49
CA LEU A 186 -3.44 0.02 4.88
C LEU A 186 -2.01 -0.49 4.75
N ASP A 187 -1.47 -1.02 5.85
CA ASP A 187 -0.09 -1.51 5.88
C ASP A 187 0.11 -2.69 4.93
N TYR A 188 -0.81 -3.66 4.92
CA TYR A 188 -0.70 -4.82 4.05
C TYR A 188 -0.86 -4.46 2.57
N THR A 189 -1.80 -3.57 2.23
CA THR A 189 -1.97 -3.08 0.85
C THR A 189 -0.72 -2.34 0.37
N ASN A 190 -0.13 -1.49 1.22
CA ASN A 190 1.13 -0.83 0.89
C ASN A 190 2.29 -1.82 0.73
N PHE A 191 2.34 -2.85 1.57
CA PHE A 191 3.41 -3.84 1.62
C PHE A 191 3.36 -4.86 0.48
N LYS A 192 2.17 -5.31 0.06
CA LYS A 192 2.01 -6.45 -0.86
C LYS A 192 1.04 -6.21 -2.02
N GLY A 193 0.45 -5.03 -2.08
CA GLY A 193 -0.50 -4.67 -3.12
C GLY A 193 -1.91 -5.23 -2.90
N GLU A 194 -2.78 -4.90 -3.82
CA GLU A 194 -4.18 -5.30 -3.84
C GLU A 194 -4.36 -6.79 -4.22
N GLY A 195 -3.40 -7.37 -4.95
CA GLY A 195 -3.45 -8.77 -5.40
C GLY A 195 -4.23 -8.98 -6.71
N THR A 196 -4.48 -7.91 -7.45
CA THR A 196 -5.20 -7.95 -8.74
C THR A 196 -4.26 -8.10 -9.93
N LEU A 197 -3.01 -7.67 -9.83
CA LEU A 197 -2.05 -7.67 -10.92
C LEU A 197 -1.46 -9.07 -11.19
N LYS A 198 -1.20 -9.38 -12.46
CA LYS A 198 -0.50 -10.62 -12.88
C LYS A 198 0.92 -10.69 -12.32
N SER A 199 1.60 -9.55 -12.17
CA SER A 199 2.95 -9.43 -11.59
C SER A 199 3.02 -9.77 -10.10
N GLU A 200 1.88 -9.75 -9.40
CA GLU A 200 1.76 -10.12 -7.99
C GLU A 200 1.46 -11.61 -7.80
N ARG A 201 1.95 -12.47 -8.71
CA ARG A 201 1.69 -13.92 -8.72
C ARG A 201 2.93 -14.71 -9.07
N TYR A 202 3.10 -15.84 -8.42
CA TYR A 202 4.00 -16.92 -8.84
C TYR A 202 3.17 -18.17 -9.12
N LYS A 203 3.42 -18.82 -10.23
CA LYS A 203 2.65 -20.01 -10.66
C LYS A 203 1.13 -19.77 -10.60
N GLY A 204 0.67 -18.58 -11.02
CA GLY A 204 -0.74 -18.18 -10.97
C GLY A 204 -1.30 -17.84 -9.59
N GLN A 205 -0.54 -17.99 -8.51
CA GLN A 205 -1.00 -17.77 -7.15
C GLN A 205 -0.49 -16.42 -6.60
N GLY A 206 -1.42 -15.55 -6.22
CA GLY A 206 -1.15 -14.24 -5.64
C GLY A 206 -0.98 -14.26 -4.12
N TRP A 207 -0.53 -13.12 -3.60
CA TRP A 207 -0.27 -12.90 -2.17
C TRP A 207 -0.74 -11.53 -1.66
N GLY A 208 -1.45 -10.75 -2.48
CA GLY A 208 -1.95 -9.44 -2.10
C GLY A 208 -3.19 -9.48 -1.21
N LEU A 209 -3.76 -8.31 -0.94
CA LEU A 209 -4.90 -8.14 -0.03
C LEU A 209 -6.08 -9.06 -0.40
N LEU A 210 -6.42 -9.15 -1.70
CA LEU A 210 -7.49 -10.00 -2.21
C LEU A 210 -7.32 -11.46 -1.75
N GLN A 211 -6.10 -12.02 -1.90
CA GLN A 211 -5.83 -13.42 -1.55
C GLN A 211 -5.86 -13.63 -0.04
N VAL A 212 -5.38 -12.66 0.73
CA VAL A 212 -5.45 -12.72 2.19
C VAL A 212 -6.88 -12.72 2.66
N LEU A 213 -7.70 -11.78 2.21
CA LEU A 213 -9.12 -11.72 2.59
C LEU A 213 -9.86 -12.99 2.17
N TRP A 214 -9.60 -13.53 0.98
CA TRP A 214 -10.23 -14.78 0.51
C TRP A 214 -9.88 -15.98 1.38
N ASN A 215 -8.67 -16.07 1.93
CA ASN A 215 -8.19 -17.23 2.68
C ASN A 215 -8.26 -17.04 4.22
N MET A 216 -8.94 -16.01 4.72
CA MET A 216 -9.18 -15.86 6.17
C MET A 216 -10.02 -17.01 6.70
N ASP A 217 -9.72 -17.45 7.93
CA ASP A 217 -10.54 -18.42 8.66
C ASP A 217 -11.71 -17.69 9.34
N ASP A 218 -12.94 -18.06 8.97
CA ASP A 218 -14.14 -17.48 9.57
C ASP A 218 -14.36 -17.92 11.03
N LYS A 219 -13.73 -19.05 11.46
CA LYS A 219 -13.82 -19.57 12.82
C LYS A 219 -12.99 -18.77 13.84
N GLU A 220 -11.92 -18.09 13.38
CA GLU A 220 -11.15 -17.23 14.27
C GLU A 220 -11.93 -15.95 14.59
N MET A 221 -12.21 -15.76 15.87
CA MET A 221 -13.02 -14.64 16.37
C MET A 221 -12.27 -13.30 16.31
N ASN A 222 -10.95 -13.32 16.50
CA ASN A 222 -10.12 -12.14 16.32
C ASN A 222 -9.80 -11.96 14.82
N LYS A 223 -10.51 -11.04 14.17
CA LYS A 223 -10.38 -10.81 12.73
C LYS A 223 -9.01 -10.29 12.30
N HIS A 224 -8.31 -9.57 13.16
CA HIS A 224 -6.92 -9.14 12.90
C HIS A 224 -5.95 -10.33 12.94
N LYS A 225 -6.16 -11.27 13.87
CA LYS A 225 -5.38 -12.52 13.94
C LYS A 225 -5.69 -13.40 12.74
N ALA A 226 -6.97 -13.61 12.39
CA ALA A 226 -7.37 -14.34 11.19
C ALA A 226 -6.72 -13.78 9.92
N PHE A 227 -6.66 -12.45 9.81
CA PHE A 227 -5.97 -11.76 8.71
C PHE A 227 -4.47 -12.04 8.71
N ALA A 228 -3.79 -11.86 9.84
CA ALA A 228 -2.35 -12.07 9.98
C ALA A 228 -1.93 -13.51 9.66
N GLU A 229 -2.69 -14.50 10.13
CA GLU A 229 -2.46 -15.91 9.84
C GLU A 229 -2.68 -16.24 8.35
N SER A 230 -3.74 -15.69 7.75
CA SER A 230 -3.97 -15.81 6.32
C SER A 230 -2.83 -15.18 5.52
N ALA A 231 -2.38 -13.98 5.88
CA ALA A 231 -1.25 -13.31 5.26
C ALA A 231 0.03 -14.15 5.36
N SER A 232 0.29 -14.76 6.52
CA SER A 232 1.45 -15.64 6.73
C SER A 232 1.40 -16.87 5.80
N ARG A 233 0.23 -17.49 5.62
CA ARG A 233 0.06 -18.60 4.65
C ARG A 233 0.30 -18.16 3.21
N MET A 234 -0.23 -16.98 2.81
CA MET A 234 -0.03 -16.43 1.45
C MET A 234 1.44 -16.11 1.18
N LEU A 235 2.14 -15.54 2.13
CA LEU A 235 3.56 -15.22 2.00
C LEU A 235 4.44 -16.47 2.04
N SER A 236 4.10 -17.50 2.82
CA SER A 236 4.76 -18.79 2.79
C SER A 236 4.62 -19.47 1.43
N ARG A 237 3.42 -19.46 0.85
CA ARG A 237 3.14 -19.96 -0.50
C ARG A 237 3.91 -19.16 -1.56
N ARG A 238 4.01 -17.84 -1.40
CA ARG A 238 4.84 -17.00 -2.28
C ARG A 238 6.29 -17.47 -2.29
N ILE A 239 6.88 -17.71 -1.12
CA ILE A 239 8.26 -18.20 -1.01
C ILE A 239 8.42 -19.55 -1.72
N GLN A 240 7.51 -20.50 -1.47
CA GLN A 240 7.53 -21.83 -2.10
C GLN A 240 7.44 -21.77 -3.62
N ASN A 241 6.70 -20.82 -4.16
CA ASN A 241 6.47 -20.65 -5.59
C ASN A 241 7.49 -19.71 -6.26
N SER A 242 8.27 -18.96 -5.48
CA SER A 242 9.24 -18.01 -6.03
C SER A 242 10.36 -18.72 -6.80
N PRO A 243 10.91 -18.09 -7.85
CA PRO A 243 12.14 -18.60 -8.48
C PRO A 243 13.27 -18.71 -7.46
N PRO A 244 14.03 -19.82 -7.44
CA PRO A 244 15.12 -20.02 -6.46
C PRO A 244 16.16 -18.90 -6.44
N SER A 245 16.43 -18.28 -7.60
CA SER A 245 17.37 -17.16 -7.75
C SER A 245 16.99 -15.93 -6.94
N ARG A 246 15.71 -15.78 -6.55
CA ARG A 246 15.26 -14.66 -5.72
C ARG A 246 15.60 -14.83 -4.24
N GLY A 247 15.78 -16.04 -3.75
CA GLY A 247 16.12 -16.33 -2.36
C GLY A 247 15.14 -15.71 -1.36
N GLU A 248 13.82 -15.74 -1.63
CA GLU A 248 12.81 -15.03 -0.85
C GLU A 248 12.66 -15.53 0.59
N GLU A 249 13.18 -16.72 0.91
CA GLU A 249 13.20 -17.27 2.28
C GLU A 249 13.85 -16.30 3.30
N ARG A 250 14.86 -15.53 2.88
CA ARG A 250 15.55 -14.54 3.72
C ARG A 250 14.61 -13.48 4.31
N TRP A 251 13.45 -13.24 3.69
CA TRP A 251 12.47 -12.24 4.13
C TRP A 251 11.45 -12.78 5.14
N ARG A 252 11.32 -14.11 5.28
CA ARG A 252 10.31 -14.75 6.14
C ARG A 252 10.32 -14.20 7.56
N LYS A 253 11.48 -14.08 8.17
CA LYS A 253 11.62 -13.57 9.55
C LYS A 253 11.07 -12.15 9.69
N GLY A 254 11.44 -11.26 8.78
CA GLY A 254 10.97 -9.87 8.77
C GLY A 254 9.45 -9.77 8.53
N TRP A 255 8.93 -10.57 7.60
CA TRP A 255 7.50 -10.61 7.33
C TRP A 255 6.71 -11.10 8.54
N ASN A 256 7.16 -12.14 9.23
CA ASN A 256 6.51 -12.65 10.43
C ASN A 256 6.52 -11.62 11.58
N VAL A 257 7.61 -10.88 11.75
CA VAL A 257 7.68 -9.77 12.73
C VAL A 257 6.62 -8.71 12.40
N ARG A 258 6.52 -8.29 11.13
CA ARG A 258 5.50 -7.33 10.68
C ARG A 258 4.08 -7.84 10.94
N LEU A 259 3.76 -9.06 10.54
CA LEU A 259 2.42 -9.63 10.71
C LEU A 259 2.00 -9.75 12.17
N LYS A 260 2.95 -9.95 13.10
CA LYS A 260 2.65 -9.92 14.54
C LYS A 260 2.10 -8.57 14.99
N THR A 261 2.55 -7.45 14.41
CA THR A 261 2.04 -6.11 14.75
C THR A 261 0.55 -5.91 14.40
N TYR A 262 -0.04 -6.81 13.64
CA TYR A 262 -1.44 -6.69 13.22
C TYR A 262 -2.42 -7.11 14.31
N TRP A 263 -2.04 -7.99 15.23
CA TRP A 263 -2.93 -8.53 16.25
C TRP A 263 -2.33 -8.61 17.66
N GLN A 264 -1.01 -8.50 17.80
CA GLN A 264 -0.33 -8.36 19.09
C GLN A 264 -0.11 -6.86 19.36
N GLN A 265 -0.76 -6.34 20.38
CA GLN A 265 -0.52 -4.99 20.90
C GLN A 265 0.50 -5.02 22.01
#